data_f8f54c6a47bbfe92efaf232bf395b6d3
#
_entry.id   f8f54c6a47bbfe92efaf232bf395b6d3
#
_cell.length_a   1.000
_cell.length_b   1.000
_cell.length_c   1.000
_cell.angle_alpha   90.00
_cell.angle_beta   90.00
_cell.angle_gamma   90.00
#
_symmetry.space_group_name_H-M   'P 1'
#
loop_
_entity.id
_entity.type
_entity.pdbx_description
1 polymer ?
#
loop_
_entity_poly.entity_id
_entity_poly.type
_entity_poly.pdbx_seq_one_letter_code
_entity_poly.pdbx_strand_id
1 'polypeptide(L)'
;MTRTANHPNPLPAGEPVEVVAIDGPAGAGKSTVARMLAKRLGYAFLDTGAMYRAVTWHFLEHSCAPDQEGGTEARMRAALAGMELRLGSDGKVLVNQHDVTSHLRSREVESRVSAVSALSFVRAAMRDLQREVARQGPVVAEGRDMGSVVFPHARFKVFLDADPTERARRRQADFSARGREVSQQEILEEMQVRDRLDSTRKDAPLVRAPDAMVVDTTGLDADGVVAVILRDIQSRGESHA
;
A
#
# COMPACT_ATOMS: atom_id res chain seq x y z
N MET A 1 -1.68 5.62 -24.56
CA MET A 1 -0.29 5.82 -24.07
C MET A 1 -0.34 6.86 -22.97
N THR A 2 -0.33 6.45 -21.75
CA THR A 2 -0.64 7.29 -20.57
C THR A 2 0.59 7.38 -19.70
N ARG A 3 1.21 8.54 -19.66
CA ARG A 3 2.31 8.87 -18.74
C ARG A 3 1.76 8.87 -17.31
N THR A 4 2.04 7.81 -16.59
CA THR A 4 1.89 7.73 -15.13
C THR A 4 3.08 8.38 -14.48
N ALA A 5 2.85 9.14 -13.41
CA ALA A 5 3.80 9.74 -12.47
C ALA A 5 5.12 10.29 -13.08
N ASN A 6 5.50 11.50 -12.74
CA ASN A 6 6.77 12.12 -13.08
C ASN A 6 7.93 11.35 -12.41
N HIS A 7 8.42 10.28 -13.06
CA HIS A 7 9.70 9.68 -12.71
C HIS A 7 10.83 10.55 -13.30
N PRO A 8 11.91 10.77 -12.56
CA PRO A 8 13.00 11.66 -13.01
C PRO A 8 13.72 11.21 -14.27
N ASN A 9 13.66 9.95 -14.66
CA ASN A 9 14.12 9.42 -15.98
C ASN A 9 13.71 7.94 -16.09
N PRO A 10 13.17 7.47 -17.23
CA PRO A 10 12.96 6.02 -17.42
C PRO A 10 14.34 5.32 -17.46
N LEU A 11 14.45 4.21 -16.73
CA LEU A 11 15.63 3.36 -16.74
C LEU A 11 15.88 2.82 -18.16
N PRO A 12 17.16 2.63 -18.58
CA PRO A 12 17.48 1.91 -19.81
C PRO A 12 16.82 0.51 -19.82
N ALA A 13 16.33 0.07 -20.96
CA ALA A 13 15.70 -1.23 -21.10
C ALA A 13 16.72 -2.34 -20.73
N GLY A 14 16.44 -3.10 -19.67
CA GLY A 14 17.25 -4.24 -19.23
C GLY A 14 17.94 -4.09 -17.88
N GLU A 15 17.95 -2.92 -17.25
CA GLU A 15 18.46 -2.82 -15.88
C GLU A 15 17.44 -3.28 -14.83
N PRO A 16 17.88 -3.95 -13.75
CA PRO A 16 16.98 -4.36 -12.69
C PRO A 16 16.41 -3.11 -12.00
N VAL A 17 15.09 -3.03 -11.94
CA VAL A 17 14.41 -1.92 -11.25
C VAL A 17 14.69 -2.00 -9.76
N GLU A 18 15.19 -0.90 -9.19
CA GLU A 18 15.45 -0.84 -7.77
C GLU A 18 14.15 -0.61 -6.98
N VAL A 19 13.75 -1.61 -6.22
CA VAL A 19 12.54 -1.60 -5.40
C VAL A 19 12.91 -1.74 -3.93
N VAL A 20 12.39 -0.82 -3.11
CA VAL A 20 12.34 -1.00 -1.65
C VAL A 20 10.91 -1.41 -1.30
N ALA A 21 10.73 -2.66 -0.90
CA ALA A 21 9.43 -3.22 -0.51
C ALA A 21 9.20 -3.08 0.99
N ILE A 22 8.11 -2.42 1.39
CA ILE A 22 7.75 -2.20 2.81
C ILE A 22 6.40 -2.84 3.09
N ASP A 23 6.40 -3.91 3.88
CA ASP A 23 5.22 -4.64 4.31
C ASP A 23 4.97 -4.50 5.81
N GLY A 24 3.80 -4.90 6.27
CA GLY A 24 3.43 -4.92 7.68
C GLY A 24 1.94 -4.66 7.93
N PRO A 25 1.44 -4.86 9.15
CA PRO A 25 0.04 -4.74 9.50
C PRO A 25 -0.48 -3.29 9.43
N ALA A 26 -1.78 -3.11 9.62
CA ALA A 26 -2.40 -1.79 9.68
C ALA A 26 -1.83 -0.98 10.86
N GLY A 27 -1.58 0.33 10.68
CA GLY A 27 -1.09 1.20 11.76
C GLY A 27 0.41 1.07 12.10
N ALA A 28 1.19 0.20 11.44
CA ALA A 28 2.63 0.07 11.67
C ALA A 28 3.48 1.26 11.13
N GLY A 29 2.86 2.31 10.58
CA GLY A 29 3.58 3.51 10.11
C GLY A 29 4.10 3.44 8.68
N LYS A 30 3.78 2.38 7.90
CA LYS A 30 4.32 2.13 6.56
C LYS A 30 4.24 3.32 5.61
N SER A 31 3.07 3.93 5.44
CA SER A 31 2.87 5.00 4.45
C SER A 31 3.70 6.25 4.79
N THR A 32 3.84 6.59 6.07
CA THR A 32 4.68 7.69 6.53
C THR A 32 6.15 7.40 6.25
N VAL A 33 6.63 6.24 6.70
CA VAL A 33 8.02 5.80 6.53
C VAL A 33 8.37 5.67 5.05
N ALA A 34 7.52 5.01 4.25
CA ALA A 34 7.76 4.80 2.82
C ALA A 34 7.83 6.12 2.05
N ARG A 35 6.96 7.08 2.35
CA ARG A 35 6.99 8.41 1.72
C ARG A 35 8.24 9.19 2.09
N MET A 36 8.65 9.16 3.36
CA MET A 36 9.89 9.82 3.81
C MET A 36 11.12 9.17 3.19
N LEU A 37 11.15 7.84 3.15
CA LEU A 37 12.25 7.07 2.56
C LEU A 37 12.36 7.34 1.05
N ALA A 38 11.25 7.32 0.32
CA ALA A 38 11.20 7.65 -1.10
C ALA A 38 11.76 9.04 -1.38
N LYS A 39 11.36 10.04 -0.58
CA LYS A 39 11.90 11.41 -0.68
C LYS A 39 13.42 11.47 -0.44
N ARG A 40 13.92 10.71 0.56
CA ARG A 40 15.36 10.69 0.88
C ARG A 40 16.21 9.99 -0.16
N LEU A 41 15.66 8.97 -0.80
CA LEU A 41 16.33 8.21 -1.87
C LEU A 41 16.17 8.86 -3.26
N GLY A 42 15.26 9.81 -3.43
CA GLY A 42 14.89 10.33 -4.74
C GLY A 42 14.06 9.33 -5.58
N TYR A 43 13.37 8.39 -4.94
CA TYR A 43 12.56 7.35 -5.56
C TYR A 43 11.10 7.76 -5.64
N ALA A 44 10.35 7.12 -6.56
CA ALA A 44 8.91 7.24 -6.55
C ALA A 44 8.31 6.55 -5.30
N PHE A 45 7.17 7.05 -4.83
CA PHE A 45 6.40 6.44 -3.75
C PHE A 45 5.17 5.74 -4.31
N LEU A 46 5.00 4.45 -4.00
CA LEU A 46 3.86 3.64 -4.42
C LEU A 46 3.02 3.23 -3.20
N ASP A 47 1.89 3.94 -2.98
CA ASP A 47 0.87 3.60 -1.98
C ASP A 47 -0.11 2.57 -2.57
N THR A 48 0.17 1.28 -2.37
CA THR A 48 -0.72 0.23 -2.89
C THR A 48 -2.05 0.19 -2.14
N GLY A 49 -2.07 0.62 -0.88
CA GLY A 49 -3.30 0.78 -0.13
C GLY A 49 -4.24 1.81 -0.75
N ALA A 50 -3.72 2.90 -1.31
CA ALA A 50 -4.52 3.87 -2.06
C ALA A 50 -5.09 3.26 -3.34
N MET A 51 -4.34 2.40 -4.04
CA MET A 51 -4.83 1.70 -5.24
C MET A 51 -6.04 0.82 -4.92
N TYR A 52 -5.96 -0.02 -3.88
CA TYR A 52 -7.10 -0.87 -3.47
C TYR A 52 -8.30 -0.05 -3.00
N ARG A 53 -8.08 1.09 -2.32
CA ARG A 53 -9.16 2.00 -1.95
C ARG A 53 -9.81 2.66 -3.17
N ALA A 54 -9.03 2.99 -4.19
CA ALA A 54 -9.56 3.52 -5.44
C ALA A 54 -10.45 2.50 -6.17
N VAL A 55 -10.04 1.22 -6.22
CA VAL A 55 -10.89 0.14 -6.74
C VAL A 55 -12.17 0.01 -5.91
N THR A 56 -12.06 0.08 -4.58
CA THR A 56 -13.22 -0.02 -3.68
C THR A 56 -14.20 1.14 -3.92
N TRP A 57 -13.69 2.36 -4.01
CA TRP A 57 -14.49 3.54 -4.34
C TRP A 57 -15.18 3.36 -5.71
N HIS A 58 -14.45 2.92 -6.72
CA HIS A 58 -15.00 2.69 -8.05
C HIS A 58 -16.13 1.64 -8.05
N PHE A 59 -16.00 0.57 -7.29
CA PHE A 59 -17.06 -0.42 -7.14
C PHE A 59 -18.29 0.13 -6.42
N LEU A 60 -18.10 1.02 -5.45
CA LEU A 60 -19.19 1.71 -4.75
C LEU A 60 -19.96 2.62 -5.69
N GLU A 61 -19.28 3.44 -6.50
CA GLU A 61 -19.90 4.31 -7.49
C GLU A 61 -20.73 3.54 -8.55
N HIS A 62 -20.31 2.31 -8.87
CA HIS A 62 -21.02 1.45 -9.80
C HIS A 62 -22.03 0.50 -9.13
N SER A 63 -22.30 0.68 -7.84
CA SER A 63 -23.21 -0.17 -7.04
C SER A 63 -22.92 -1.67 -7.25
N CYS A 64 -21.65 -2.06 -7.21
CA CYS A 64 -21.21 -3.44 -7.42
C CYS A 64 -20.18 -3.92 -6.39
N ALA A 65 -19.99 -3.23 -5.27
CA ALA A 65 -19.14 -3.73 -4.18
C ALA A 65 -19.69 -5.06 -3.62
N PRO A 66 -18.83 -5.92 -3.03
CA PRO A 66 -19.19 -7.29 -2.67
C PRO A 66 -20.44 -7.46 -1.80
N ASP A 67 -20.76 -6.49 -0.95
CA ASP A 67 -21.90 -6.49 -0.02
C ASP A 67 -23.11 -5.69 -0.53
N GLN A 68 -23.07 -5.21 -1.76
CA GLN A 68 -24.20 -4.51 -2.39
C GLN A 68 -25.08 -5.50 -3.18
N GLU A 69 -26.35 -5.19 -3.34
CA GLU A 69 -27.33 -6.03 -4.08
C GLU A 69 -26.85 -6.35 -5.51
N GLY A 70 -26.15 -5.41 -6.13
CA GLY A 70 -25.51 -5.59 -7.43
C GLY A 70 -24.09 -6.18 -7.42
N GLY A 71 -23.59 -6.64 -6.27
CA GLY A 71 -22.21 -7.06 -6.03
C GLY A 71 -21.84 -8.42 -6.62
N THR A 72 -22.12 -8.65 -7.90
CA THR A 72 -21.71 -9.88 -8.58
C THR A 72 -20.29 -9.78 -9.13
N GLU A 73 -19.57 -10.92 -9.19
CA GLU A 73 -18.21 -10.94 -9.74
C GLU A 73 -18.16 -10.42 -11.17
N ALA A 74 -19.17 -10.75 -12.00
CA ALA A 74 -19.23 -10.30 -13.39
C ALA A 74 -19.31 -8.77 -13.49
N ARG A 75 -20.13 -8.11 -12.65
CA ARG A 75 -20.22 -6.64 -12.61
C ARG A 75 -18.93 -5.99 -12.09
N MET A 76 -18.35 -6.55 -11.03
CA MET A 76 -17.07 -6.07 -10.52
C MET A 76 -15.94 -6.18 -11.56
N ARG A 77 -15.88 -7.30 -12.31
CA ARG A 77 -14.90 -7.47 -13.39
C ARG A 77 -15.12 -6.47 -14.53
N ALA A 78 -16.36 -6.23 -14.91
CA ALA A 78 -16.69 -5.24 -15.94
C ALA A 78 -16.31 -3.82 -15.49
N ALA A 79 -16.63 -3.44 -14.27
CA ALA A 79 -16.24 -2.15 -13.70
C ALA A 79 -14.72 -1.99 -13.64
N LEU A 80 -13.99 -3.02 -13.17
CA LEU A 80 -12.53 -3.00 -13.10
C LEU A 80 -11.88 -2.88 -14.48
N ALA A 81 -12.41 -3.55 -15.48
CA ALA A 81 -11.89 -3.48 -16.86
C ALA A 81 -12.06 -2.08 -17.49
N GLY A 82 -13.08 -1.34 -17.09
CA GLY A 82 -13.33 0.05 -17.52
C GLY A 82 -12.61 1.12 -16.65
N MET A 83 -11.82 0.70 -15.67
CA MET A 83 -11.17 1.61 -14.72
C MET A 83 -9.76 2.00 -15.20
N GLU A 84 -9.53 3.29 -15.37
CA GLU A 84 -8.19 3.86 -15.51
C GLU A 84 -7.75 4.45 -14.17
N LEU A 85 -6.70 3.87 -13.56
CA LEU A 85 -6.14 4.34 -12.30
C LEU A 85 -4.79 5.03 -12.53
N ARG A 86 -4.64 6.25 -12.04
CA ARG A 86 -3.40 7.00 -12.06
C ARG A 86 -3.02 7.50 -10.67
N LEU A 87 -1.74 7.38 -10.34
CA LEU A 87 -1.16 7.91 -9.11
C LEU A 87 -0.30 9.12 -9.46
N GLY A 88 -0.64 10.29 -8.93
CA GLY A 88 0.13 11.51 -9.10
C GLY A 88 1.33 11.57 -8.13
N SER A 89 2.42 12.18 -8.56
CA SER A 89 3.59 12.45 -7.70
C SER A 89 3.27 13.41 -6.54
N ASP A 90 2.21 14.19 -6.68
CA ASP A 90 1.65 15.09 -5.65
C ASP A 90 0.76 14.34 -4.61
N GLY A 91 0.65 13.02 -4.74
CA GLY A 91 -0.17 12.16 -3.89
C GLY A 91 -1.64 12.07 -4.29
N LYS A 92 -2.03 12.68 -5.41
CA LYS A 92 -3.37 12.54 -5.97
C LYS A 92 -3.59 11.16 -6.55
N VAL A 93 -4.82 10.70 -6.45
CA VAL A 93 -5.30 9.46 -7.04
C VAL A 93 -6.45 9.79 -7.98
N LEU A 94 -6.25 9.46 -9.26
CA LEU A 94 -7.25 9.71 -10.30
C LEU A 94 -7.85 8.38 -10.76
N VAL A 95 -9.16 8.32 -10.81
CA VAL A 95 -9.93 7.24 -11.42
C VAL A 95 -10.72 7.81 -12.59
N ASN A 96 -10.49 7.30 -13.79
CA ASN A 96 -11.11 7.80 -15.02
C ASN A 96 -11.02 9.34 -15.13
N GLN A 97 -9.81 9.89 -14.82
CA GLN A 97 -9.46 11.31 -14.80
C GLN A 97 -10.11 12.14 -13.66
N HIS A 98 -10.95 11.56 -12.80
CA HIS A 98 -11.52 12.23 -11.64
C HIS A 98 -10.60 12.09 -10.43
N ASP A 99 -10.33 13.18 -9.72
CA ASP A 99 -9.57 13.15 -8.46
C ASP A 99 -10.45 12.58 -7.34
N VAL A 100 -10.10 11.38 -6.89
CA VAL A 100 -10.82 10.66 -5.85
C VAL A 100 -10.10 10.66 -4.50
N THR A 101 -9.01 11.40 -4.39
CA THR A 101 -8.10 11.38 -3.23
C THR A 101 -8.82 11.58 -1.90
N SER A 102 -9.76 12.53 -1.84
CA SER A 102 -10.54 12.81 -0.63
C SER A 102 -11.51 11.68 -0.24
N HIS A 103 -11.95 10.88 -1.19
CA HIS A 103 -12.91 9.79 -0.99
C HIS A 103 -12.25 8.49 -0.49
N LEU A 104 -10.94 8.30 -0.71
CA LEU A 104 -10.25 7.05 -0.41
C LEU A 104 -10.25 6.65 1.07
N ARG A 105 -10.55 7.60 1.95
CA ARG A 105 -10.59 7.37 3.39
C ARG A 105 -11.98 7.61 4.00
N SER A 106 -13.02 7.62 3.17
CA SER A 106 -14.40 7.61 3.63
C SER A 106 -14.70 6.32 4.40
N ARG A 107 -15.72 6.36 5.25
CA ARG A 107 -16.12 5.20 6.05
C ARG A 107 -16.54 4.02 5.15
N GLU A 108 -17.25 4.32 4.07
CA GLU A 108 -17.73 3.33 3.11
C GLU A 108 -16.58 2.59 2.43
N VAL A 109 -15.52 3.30 2.03
CA VAL A 109 -14.33 2.71 1.43
C VAL A 109 -13.53 1.92 2.47
N GLU A 110 -13.29 2.50 3.66
CA GLU A 110 -12.49 1.84 4.69
C GLU A 110 -13.13 0.54 5.21
N SER A 111 -14.46 0.47 5.30
CA SER A 111 -15.18 -0.73 5.74
C SER A 111 -15.14 -1.88 4.73
N ARG A 112 -14.93 -1.59 3.43
CA ARG A 112 -15.00 -2.58 2.34
C ARG A 112 -13.67 -2.93 1.68
N VAL A 113 -12.65 -2.10 1.88
CA VAL A 113 -11.35 -2.29 1.20
C VAL A 113 -10.72 -3.65 1.48
N SER A 114 -10.91 -4.24 2.65
CA SER A 114 -10.37 -5.56 2.97
C SER A 114 -11.06 -6.65 2.15
N ALA A 115 -12.39 -6.62 2.02
CA ALA A 115 -13.15 -7.56 1.19
C ALA A 115 -12.78 -7.41 -0.29
N VAL A 116 -12.70 -6.19 -0.82
CA VAL A 116 -12.30 -5.94 -2.21
C VAL A 116 -10.86 -6.39 -2.48
N SER A 117 -9.94 -6.09 -1.56
CA SER A 117 -8.53 -6.49 -1.70
C SER A 117 -8.28 -8.00 -1.55
N ALA A 118 -9.26 -8.77 -1.08
CA ALA A 118 -9.19 -10.24 -1.02
C ALA A 118 -9.61 -10.91 -2.35
N LEU A 119 -10.24 -10.18 -3.27
CA LEU A 119 -10.67 -10.72 -4.57
C LEU A 119 -9.46 -10.98 -5.47
N SER A 120 -9.24 -12.23 -5.86
CA SER A 120 -8.04 -12.64 -6.62
C SER A 120 -7.90 -11.91 -7.96
N PHE A 121 -9.01 -11.62 -8.64
CA PHE A 121 -8.97 -10.88 -9.91
C PHE A 121 -8.59 -9.40 -9.71
N VAL A 122 -9.00 -8.78 -8.59
CA VAL A 122 -8.57 -7.42 -8.23
C VAL A 122 -7.08 -7.43 -7.93
N ARG A 123 -6.61 -8.41 -7.16
CA ARG A 123 -5.19 -8.55 -6.84
C ARG A 123 -4.33 -8.73 -8.08
N ALA A 124 -4.77 -9.58 -9.03
CA ALA A 124 -4.05 -9.78 -10.29
C ALA A 124 -3.90 -8.44 -11.04
N ALA A 125 -4.99 -7.70 -11.27
CA ALA A 125 -4.95 -6.41 -11.95
C ALA A 125 -4.08 -5.38 -11.22
N MET A 126 -4.18 -5.28 -9.89
CA MET A 126 -3.38 -4.35 -9.11
C MET A 126 -1.89 -4.71 -9.11
N ARG A 127 -1.54 -5.99 -9.02
CA ARG A 127 -0.16 -6.46 -9.10
C ARG A 127 0.50 -6.08 -10.44
N ASP A 128 -0.22 -6.29 -11.54
CA ASP A 128 0.29 -5.96 -12.87
C ASP A 128 0.54 -4.45 -13.00
N LEU A 129 -0.40 -3.63 -12.51
CA LEU A 129 -0.24 -2.16 -12.49
C LEU A 129 0.90 -1.71 -11.57
N GLN A 130 1.05 -2.30 -10.39
CA GLN A 130 2.13 -2.01 -9.45
C GLN A 130 3.50 -2.30 -10.08
N ARG A 131 3.64 -3.43 -10.76
CA ARG A 131 4.85 -3.79 -11.49
C ARG A 131 5.12 -2.85 -12.66
N GLU A 132 4.08 -2.41 -13.35
CA GLU A 132 4.23 -1.43 -14.45
C GLU A 132 4.74 -0.08 -13.94
N VAL A 133 4.22 0.40 -12.79
CA VAL A 133 4.75 1.61 -12.15
C VAL A 133 6.23 1.46 -11.81
N ALA A 134 6.62 0.31 -11.27
CA ALA A 134 8.01 0.04 -10.91
C ALA A 134 8.96 -0.03 -12.13
N ARG A 135 8.48 -0.44 -13.32
CA ARG A 135 9.29 -0.42 -14.55
C ARG A 135 9.66 0.98 -15.02
N GLN A 136 9.02 2.01 -14.51
CA GLN A 136 9.29 3.40 -14.90
C GLN A 136 10.46 4.01 -14.14
N GLY A 137 10.95 3.38 -13.07
CA GLY A 137 12.10 3.84 -12.29
C GLY A 137 12.12 3.32 -10.86
N PRO A 138 13.12 3.68 -10.07
CA PRO A 138 13.26 3.28 -8.68
C PRO A 138 12.02 3.65 -7.83
N VAL A 139 11.59 2.73 -6.97
CA VAL A 139 10.34 2.90 -6.20
C VAL A 139 10.45 2.38 -4.77
N VAL A 140 9.87 3.12 -3.84
CA VAL A 140 9.51 2.60 -2.50
C VAL A 140 8.04 2.23 -2.53
N ALA A 141 7.75 0.93 -2.47
CA ALA A 141 6.40 0.38 -2.49
C ALA A 141 5.97 -0.07 -1.10
N GLU A 142 4.81 0.39 -0.63
CA GLU A 142 4.26 -0.06 0.64
C GLU A 142 2.98 -0.87 0.46
N GLY A 143 2.84 -1.93 1.27
CA GLY A 143 1.68 -2.80 1.16
C GLY A 143 1.56 -3.86 2.26
N ARG A 144 1.18 -5.08 1.85
CA ARG A 144 1.02 -6.28 2.67
C ARG A 144 1.80 -7.47 2.13
N ASP A 145 2.15 -7.43 0.86
CA ASP A 145 2.70 -8.53 0.09
C ASP A 145 3.72 -8.04 -0.96
N MET A 146 4.29 -6.86 -0.73
CA MET A 146 5.25 -6.26 -1.65
C MET A 146 6.49 -7.12 -1.80
N GLY A 147 7.11 -7.51 -0.67
CA GLY A 147 8.33 -8.32 -0.66
C GLY A 147 8.09 -9.82 -0.85
N SER A 148 6.87 -10.30 -0.63
CA SER A 148 6.55 -11.74 -0.75
C SER A 148 5.97 -12.13 -2.11
N VAL A 149 5.17 -11.26 -2.75
CA VAL A 149 4.41 -11.59 -3.97
C VAL A 149 4.62 -10.60 -5.11
N VAL A 150 4.53 -9.29 -4.84
CA VAL A 150 4.57 -8.29 -5.92
C VAL A 150 5.99 -8.15 -6.45
N PHE A 151 6.96 -7.96 -5.56
CA PHE A 151 8.38 -7.79 -5.85
C PHE A 151 9.24 -8.79 -5.08
N PRO A 152 9.07 -10.12 -5.32
CA PRO A 152 9.78 -11.15 -4.56
C PRO A 152 11.31 -11.10 -4.74
N HIS A 153 11.77 -10.42 -5.79
CA HIS A 153 13.19 -10.20 -6.08
C HIS A 153 13.68 -8.80 -5.69
N ALA A 154 12.86 -8.01 -4.97
CA ALA A 154 13.31 -6.72 -4.44
C ALA A 154 14.56 -6.90 -3.58
N ARG A 155 15.57 -6.07 -3.83
CA ARG A 155 16.85 -6.11 -3.10
C ARG A 155 16.66 -5.74 -1.63
N PHE A 156 15.78 -4.79 -1.36
CA PHE A 156 15.51 -4.31 -0.01
C PHE A 156 14.08 -4.60 0.36
N LYS A 157 13.90 -5.45 1.37
CA LYS A 157 12.59 -5.81 1.93
C LYS A 157 12.56 -5.49 3.40
N VAL A 158 11.55 -4.77 3.81
CA VAL A 158 11.34 -4.33 5.19
C VAL A 158 9.95 -4.76 5.65
N PHE A 159 9.88 -5.34 6.84
CA PHE A 159 8.63 -5.64 7.50
C PHE A 159 8.52 -4.77 8.75
N LEU A 160 7.62 -3.79 8.71
CA LEU A 160 7.34 -2.93 9.86
C LEU A 160 6.29 -3.57 10.73
N ASP A 161 6.56 -3.66 12.02
CA ASP A 161 5.60 -4.10 13.03
C ASP A 161 5.57 -3.10 14.19
N ALA A 162 4.53 -3.19 15.02
CA ALA A 162 4.43 -2.45 16.27
C ALA A 162 3.41 -3.13 17.19
N ASP A 163 3.51 -2.85 18.48
CA ASP A 163 2.50 -3.26 19.47
C ASP A 163 1.09 -2.88 19.01
N PRO A 164 0.10 -3.78 19.10
CA PRO A 164 -1.27 -3.52 18.66
C PRO A 164 -1.90 -2.27 19.28
N THR A 165 -1.60 -2.00 20.57
CA THR A 165 -2.12 -0.83 21.29
C THR A 165 -1.53 0.46 20.72
N GLU A 166 -0.23 0.47 20.42
CA GLU A 166 0.44 1.61 19.79
C GLU A 166 -0.09 1.86 18.38
N ARG A 167 -0.32 0.80 17.59
CA ARG A 167 -0.94 0.91 16.26
C ARG A 167 -2.35 1.52 16.35
N ALA A 168 -3.15 1.08 17.33
CA ALA A 168 -4.49 1.63 17.58
C ALA A 168 -4.43 3.10 18.01
N ARG A 169 -3.50 3.48 18.88
CA ARG A 169 -3.26 4.87 19.29
C ARG A 169 -2.91 5.77 18.08
N ARG A 170 -1.99 5.33 17.22
CA ARG A 170 -1.63 6.05 15.99
C ARG A 170 -2.84 6.23 15.07
N ARG A 171 -3.64 5.17 14.92
CA ARG A 171 -4.85 5.21 14.07
C ARG A 171 -5.91 6.14 14.67
N GLN A 172 -6.05 6.18 16.00
CA GLN A 172 -6.96 7.12 16.67
C GLN A 172 -6.55 8.56 16.40
N ALA A 173 -5.27 8.89 16.50
CA ALA A 173 -4.76 10.21 16.17
C ALA A 173 -5.05 10.59 14.70
N ASP A 174 -4.91 9.63 13.77
CA ASP A 174 -5.28 9.82 12.37
C ASP A 174 -6.78 10.12 12.17
N PHE A 175 -7.67 9.50 12.95
CA PHE A 175 -9.10 9.75 12.90
C PHE A 175 -9.46 11.11 13.50
N SER A 176 -8.93 11.44 14.67
CA SER A 176 -9.15 12.73 15.33
C SER A 176 -8.66 13.91 14.47
N ALA A 177 -7.52 13.75 13.79
CA ALA A 177 -7.01 14.76 12.85
C ALA A 177 -7.96 15.01 11.65
N ARG A 178 -8.91 14.11 11.40
CA ARG A 178 -9.96 14.22 10.36
C ARG A 178 -11.34 14.53 10.93
N GLY A 179 -11.41 14.92 12.22
CA GLY A 179 -12.67 15.24 12.89
C GLY A 179 -13.55 14.02 13.18
N ARG A 180 -12.95 12.81 13.26
CA ARG A 180 -13.66 11.57 13.62
C ARG A 180 -13.24 11.12 15.01
N GLU A 181 -14.19 11.09 15.93
CA GLU A 181 -13.97 10.54 17.26
C GLU A 181 -14.37 9.06 17.28
N VAL A 182 -13.39 8.19 17.55
CA VAL A 182 -13.56 6.73 17.66
C VAL A 182 -12.77 6.27 18.86
N SER A 183 -13.30 5.37 19.66
CA SER A 183 -12.59 4.85 20.82
C SER A 183 -11.39 3.99 20.40
N GLN A 184 -10.32 4.02 21.19
CA GLN A 184 -9.14 3.19 20.92
C GLN A 184 -9.47 1.70 20.92
N GLN A 185 -10.43 1.29 21.76
CA GLN A 185 -10.87 -0.11 21.83
C GLN A 185 -11.54 -0.56 20.53
N GLU A 186 -12.48 0.24 19.99
CA GLU A 186 -13.14 -0.06 18.69
C GLU A 186 -12.11 -0.14 17.56
N ILE A 187 -11.15 0.79 17.53
CA ILE A 187 -10.07 0.80 16.55
C ILE A 187 -9.22 -0.48 16.66
N LEU A 188 -8.87 -0.90 17.88
CA LEU A 188 -8.09 -2.10 18.11
C LEU A 188 -8.81 -3.35 17.58
N GLU A 189 -10.11 -3.47 17.86
CA GLU A 189 -10.94 -4.59 17.41
C GLU A 189 -11.05 -4.62 15.87
N GLU A 190 -11.34 -3.46 15.24
CA GLU A 190 -11.37 -3.34 13.78
C GLU A 190 -10.02 -3.72 13.15
N MET A 191 -8.91 -3.29 13.75
CA MET A 191 -7.57 -3.62 13.25
C MET A 191 -7.24 -5.09 13.40
N GLN A 192 -7.63 -5.74 14.50
CA GLN A 192 -7.44 -7.19 14.69
C GLN A 192 -8.20 -8.00 13.65
N VAL A 193 -9.46 -7.63 13.38
CA VAL A 193 -10.26 -8.25 12.33
C VAL A 193 -9.58 -8.10 10.97
N ARG A 194 -9.13 -6.90 10.66
CA ARG A 194 -8.44 -6.60 9.41
C ARG A 194 -7.13 -7.36 9.25
N ASP A 195 -6.27 -7.35 10.28
CA ASP A 195 -5.00 -8.06 10.26
C ASP A 195 -5.21 -9.57 10.10
N ARG A 196 -6.26 -10.12 10.73
CA ARG A 196 -6.64 -11.52 10.53
C ARG A 196 -7.06 -11.78 9.08
N LEU A 197 -7.92 -10.94 8.50
CA LEU A 197 -8.33 -11.08 7.09
C LEU A 197 -7.13 -10.97 6.14
N ASP A 198 -6.24 -10.00 6.36
CA ASP A 198 -5.04 -9.82 5.55
C ASP A 198 -4.08 -11.03 5.66
N SER A 199 -3.95 -11.65 6.85
CA SER A 199 -3.03 -12.76 7.09
C SER A 199 -3.59 -14.12 6.67
N THR A 200 -4.92 -14.29 6.64
CA THR A 200 -5.57 -15.59 6.34
C THR A 200 -6.15 -15.68 4.93
N ARG A 201 -6.10 -14.60 4.16
CA ARG A 201 -6.61 -14.62 2.78
C ARG A 201 -5.84 -15.63 1.93
N LYS A 202 -6.56 -16.28 1.01
CA LYS A 202 -6.02 -17.35 0.16
C LYS A 202 -4.94 -16.83 -0.81
N ASP A 203 -5.11 -15.61 -1.32
CA ASP A 203 -4.21 -15.01 -2.33
C ASP A 203 -3.37 -13.91 -1.69
N ALA A 204 -2.05 -14.08 -1.75
CA ALA A 204 -1.06 -13.13 -1.25
C ALA A 204 -1.32 -12.66 0.20
N PRO A 205 -1.33 -13.57 1.20
CA PRO A 205 -1.52 -13.20 2.59
C PRO A 205 -0.45 -12.23 3.09
N LEU A 206 -0.77 -11.45 4.12
CA LEU A 206 0.23 -10.68 4.85
C LEU A 206 1.19 -11.65 5.56
N VAL A 207 2.35 -11.82 4.98
CA VAL A 207 3.45 -12.62 5.55
C VAL A 207 4.76 -11.86 5.42
N ARG A 208 5.63 -12.03 6.41
CA ARG A 208 7.00 -11.52 6.32
C ARG A 208 7.77 -12.33 5.28
N ALA A 209 8.35 -11.66 4.29
CA ALA A 209 9.29 -12.31 3.38
C ALA A 209 10.51 -12.83 4.16
N PRO A 210 11.05 -14.02 3.85
CA PRO A 210 12.13 -14.65 4.65
C PRO A 210 13.38 -13.77 4.80
N ASP A 211 13.68 -12.97 3.78
CA ASP A 211 14.83 -12.07 3.68
C ASP A 211 14.51 -10.61 4.08
N ALA A 212 13.30 -10.36 4.61
CA ALA A 212 12.92 -9.03 5.03
C ALA A 212 13.53 -8.66 6.38
N MET A 213 14.13 -7.47 6.43
CA MET A 213 14.50 -6.82 7.68
C MET A 213 13.25 -6.52 8.50
N VAL A 214 13.21 -6.93 9.74
CA VAL A 214 12.12 -6.60 10.67
C VAL A 214 12.48 -5.37 11.48
N VAL A 215 11.57 -4.40 11.52
CA VAL A 215 11.70 -3.20 12.34
C VAL A 215 10.48 -3.07 13.25
N ASP A 216 10.70 -3.21 14.55
CA ASP A 216 9.69 -2.84 15.55
C ASP A 216 9.67 -1.31 15.67
N THR A 217 8.54 -0.73 15.33
CA THR A 217 8.34 0.72 15.33
C THR A 217 7.67 1.22 16.61
N THR A 218 7.42 0.37 17.62
CA THR A 218 6.64 0.70 18.81
C THR A 218 7.19 1.93 19.54
N GLY A 219 8.50 1.99 19.77
CA GLY A 219 9.18 3.10 20.48
C GLY A 219 9.88 4.10 19.57
N LEU A 220 9.66 4.03 18.23
CA LEU A 220 10.36 4.87 17.27
C LEU A 220 9.41 5.87 16.61
N ASP A 221 9.91 7.09 16.39
CA ASP A 221 9.29 8.00 15.45
C ASP A 221 9.64 7.65 13.99
N ALA A 222 8.99 8.31 13.06
CA ALA A 222 9.16 8.00 11.64
C ALA A 222 10.59 8.28 11.15
N ASP A 223 11.26 9.31 11.66
CA ASP A 223 12.65 9.61 11.29
C ASP A 223 13.61 8.54 11.80
N GLY A 224 13.42 8.04 13.01
CA GLY A 224 14.20 6.93 13.59
C GLY A 224 14.05 5.66 12.76
N VAL A 225 12.82 5.29 12.36
CA VAL A 225 12.58 4.13 11.49
C VAL A 225 13.27 4.30 10.13
N VAL A 226 13.14 5.46 9.50
CA VAL A 226 13.80 5.76 8.22
C VAL A 226 15.33 5.69 8.35
N ALA A 227 15.91 6.20 9.44
CA ALA A 227 17.35 6.13 9.68
C ALA A 227 17.86 4.69 9.83
N VAL A 228 17.07 3.81 10.46
CA VAL A 228 17.37 2.38 10.57
C VAL A 228 17.39 1.72 9.19
N ILE A 229 16.36 1.98 8.38
CA ILE A 229 16.26 1.40 7.02
C ILE A 229 17.39 1.92 6.11
N LEU A 230 17.69 3.20 6.14
CA LEU A 230 18.77 3.78 5.33
C LEU A 230 20.14 3.18 5.66
N ARG A 231 20.42 2.92 6.93
CA ARG A 231 21.67 2.24 7.35
C ARG A 231 21.76 0.84 6.76
N ASP A 232 20.69 0.06 6.75
CA ASP A 232 20.68 -1.27 6.12
C ASP A 232 20.88 -1.19 4.61
N ILE A 233 20.24 -0.24 3.92
CA ILE A 233 20.42 -0.02 2.49
C ILE A 233 21.88 0.33 2.16
N GLN A 234 22.50 1.23 2.92
CA GLN A 234 23.90 1.63 2.72
C GLN A 234 24.87 0.47 2.95
N SER A 235 24.72 -0.28 4.06
CA SER A 235 25.59 -1.41 4.38
C SER A 235 25.55 -2.52 3.31
N ARG A 236 24.37 -2.79 2.75
CA ARG A 236 24.21 -3.78 1.66
C ARG A 236 24.66 -3.21 0.29
N GLY A 237 24.66 -1.88 0.13
CA GLY A 237 25.19 -1.20 -1.06
C GLY A 237 26.69 -1.37 -1.17
N GLU A 238 27.41 -1.16 -0.08
CA GLU A 238 28.89 -1.28 -0.01
C GLU A 238 29.41 -2.72 -0.16
N SER A 239 28.60 -3.71 0.19
CA SER A 239 29.00 -5.14 0.10
C SER A 239 29.01 -5.68 -1.34
N HIS A 240 28.63 -4.91 -2.36
CA HIS A 240 28.51 -5.31 -3.77
C HIS A 240 29.27 -4.38 -4.72
N ALA A 241 30.01 -3.43 -4.20
CA ALA A 241 30.94 -2.57 -4.95
C ALA A 241 32.39 -3.11 -4.83
#